data_60444583978e73b035885393679bc31d
#
_entry.id   60444583978e73b035885393679bc31d
#
_cell.length_a   1.000
_cell.length_b   1.000
_cell.length_c   1.000
_cell.angle_alpha   90.00
_cell.angle_beta   90.00
_cell.angle_gamma   90.00
#
_symmetry.space_group_name_H-M   'P 1'
#
loop_
_entity.id
_entity.type
_entity.pdbx_description
1 polymer ?
#
loop_
_entity_poly.entity_id
_entity_poly.type
_entity_poly.pdbx_seq_one_letter_code
_entity_poly.pdbx_strand_id
1 'polypeptide(L)'
;MSELYTFDESYKRLLGLDIDGVDIAGIKVQGLKNASPMKDILDLSGKVAIVTGGSRGLGLCIVSRFCEAGASVVIADIAVEFAEAAVDYFSTKGKKVKFIKTDVRFLSQIQNAVDFTVQEFGKVDILVNNAAIWKMNKFFDLTEETWDNTIDVGLKGTVFFTQAVAKQMVEQGQGGKIVNVASVAGLSMESSYGLLIQYVAAKSGVVGVSQSLARELKPLGININCVLPGGMVSPGAIHSAPTPELRKITNAHPTVPVTDPDDVARVVFMLATEISNYMHGATVVADGGARLMIQK
;
A
#
# COMPACT_ATOMS: atom_id res chain seq x y z
N MET A 1 3.83 -39.35 -27.36
CA MET A 1 3.55 -38.23 -26.40
C MET A 1 4.85 -37.52 -25.98
N SER A 2 5.82 -37.36 -26.88
CA SER A 2 7.16 -36.78 -26.61
C SER A 2 7.45 -35.52 -27.44
N GLU A 3 6.44 -34.87 -28.00
CA GLU A 3 6.65 -33.70 -28.89
C GLU A 3 6.04 -32.39 -28.36
N LEU A 4 5.70 -32.31 -27.06
CA LEU A 4 4.85 -31.21 -26.57
C LEU A 4 5.61 -29.99 -26.03
N TYR A 5 6.94 -30.01 -25.87
CA TYR A 5 7.68 -28.84 -25.36
C TYR A 5 9.12 -28.79 -25.92
N THR A 6 9.29 -28.54 -27.21
CA THR A 6 10.56 -27.98 -27.69
C THR A 6 10.50 -26.47 -27.59
N PHE A 7 11.16 -25.89 -26.58
CA PHE A 7 11.41 -24.47 -26.57
C PHE A 7 12.33 -24.13 -27.76
N ASP A 8 11.88 -23.21 -28.63
CA ASP A 8 12.69 -22.66 -29.71
C ASP A 8 13.97 -22.02 -29.13
N GLU A 9 15.09 -22.12 -29.85
CA GLU A 9 16.39 -21.55 -29.49
C GLU A 9 16.31 -20.03 -29.24
N SER A 10 15.34 -19.33 -29.85
CA SER A 10 15.05 -17.93 -29.61
C SER A 10 14.56 -17.69 -28.21
N TYR A 11 13.79 -18.59 -27.61
CA TYR A 11 13.29 -18.51 -26.23
C TYR A 11 14.39 -18.77 -25.20
N LYS A 12 15.31 -19.69 -25.51
CA LYS A 12 16.50 -19.97 -24.71
C LYS A 12 17.37 -18.71 -24.58
N ARG A 13 17.60 -18.02 -25.70
CA ARG A 13 18.37 -16.79 -25.77
C ARG A 13 17.71 -15.62 -25.02
N LEU A 14 16.38 -15.51 -25.08
CA LEU A 14 15.62 -14.45 -24.43
C LEU A 14 15.66 -14.57 -22.90
N LEU A 15 15.70 -15.80 -22.38
CA LEU A 15 15.68 -16.06 -20.93
C LEU A 15 17.08 -16.14 -20.31
N GLY A 16 18.16 -16.11 -21.12
CA GLY A 16 19.52 -16.29 -20.62
C GLY A 16 19.73 -17.66 -19.94
N LEU A 17 18.86 -18.62 -20.24
CA LEU A 17 18.89 -19.96 -19.66
C LEU A 17 19.75 -20.85 -20.56
N ASP A 18 20.88 -21.34 -20.05
CA ASP A 18 21.56 -22.51 -20.59
C ASP A 18 20.74 -23.73 -20.15
N ILE A 19 19.83 -24.15 -21.05
CA ILE A 19 19.00 -25.34 -20.83
C ILE A 19 19.57 -26.60 -21.51
N ASP A 20 20.77 -26.54 -22.01
CA ASP A 20 21.49 -27.72 -22.45
C ASP A 20 21.88 -28.53 -21.20
N GLY A 21 21.04 -29.51 -20.88
CA GLY A 21 21.19 -30.37 -19.69
C GLY A 21 20.00 -30.38 -18.73
N VAL A 22 18.86 -29.82 -19.11
CA VAL A 22 17.60 -30.04 -18.37
C VAL A 22 17.08 -31.45 -18.75
N ASP A 23 17.54 -32.45 -18.02
CA ASP A 23 16.86 -33.76 -17.96
C ASP A 23 15.56 -33.53 -17.14
N ILE A 24 14.41 -33.60 -17.83
CA ILE A 24 13.08 -33.46 -17.21
C ILE A 24 12.82 -34.57 -16.16
N ALA A 25 13.52 -35.72 -16.27
CA ALA A 25 13.47 -36.81 -15.31
C ALA A 25 14.44 -36.59 -14.10
N GLY A 26 15.42 -35.69 -14.26
CA GLY A 26 16.40 -35.37 -13.24
C GLY A 26 16.65 -33.88 -13.17
N ILE A 27 15.60 -33.05 -12.91
CA ILE A 27 15.68 -31.57 -12.82
C ILE A 27 16.77 -31.20 -11.84
N LYS A 28 17.99 -31.02 -12.30
CA LYS A 28 18.99 -30.24 -11.59
C LYS A 28 18.59 -28.78 -11.72
N VAL A 29 17.78 -28.32 -10.79
CA VAL A 29 17.38 -26.91 -10.71
C VAL A 29 18.61 -26.08 -10.33
N GLN A 30 19.46 -25.78 -11.30
CA GLN A 30 20.66 -24.97 -11.09
C GLN A 30 20.31 -23.55 -10.63
N GLY A 31 19.09 -23.04 -10.96
CA GLY A 31 18.62 -21.73 -10.57
C GLY A 31 18.41 -21.51 -9.07
N LEU A 32 18.28 -22.59 -8.26
CA LEU A 32 18.09 -22.45 -6.81
C LEU A 32 19.40 -22.18 -6.04
N LYS A 33 20.58 -22.35 -6.67
CA LYS A 33 21.86 -22.07 -5.98
C LYS A 33 22.06 -20.60 -5.65
N ASN A 34 21.39 -19.70 -6.34
CA ASN A 34 21.51 -18.26 -6.18
C ASN A 34 20.21 -17.61 -5.61
N ALA A 35 19.24 -18.39 -5.19
CA ALA A 35 18.02 -17.87 -4.61
C ALA A 35 18.32 -17.29 -3.23
N SER A 36 17.94 -16.02 -3.00
CA SER A 36 18.01 -15.41 -1.68
C SER A 36 17.12 -16.18 -0.69
N PRO A 37 17.61 -16.47 0.52
CA PRO A 37 16.76 -17.07 1.55
C PRO A 37 15.53 -16.22 1.83
N MET A 38 14.38 -16.84 2.12
CA MET A 38 13.13 -16.09 2.41
C MET A 38 13.30 -15.08 3.54
N LYS A 39 14.10 -15.38 4.56
CA LYS A 39 14.41 -14.43 5.64
C LYS A 39 15.06 -13.13 5.13
N ASP A 40 15.91 -13.22 4.11
CA ASP A 40 16.62 -12.06 3.55
C ASP A 40 15.69 -11.26 2.62
N ILE A 41 14.79 -11.96 1.89
CA ILE A 41 13.77 -11.36 1.04
C ILE A 41 12.75 -10.54 1.86
N LEU A 42 12.49 -10.96 3.11
CA LEU A 42 11.58 -10.31 4.04
C LEU A 42 12.26 -9.28 4.95
N ASP A 43 13.58 -9.21 4.93
CA ASP A 43 14.34 -8.31 5.79
C ASP A 43 14.27 -6.86 5.27
N LEU A 44 13.86 -5.96 6.14
CA LEU A 44 13.87 -4.51 5.89
C LEU A 44 14.94 -3.80 6.73
N SER A 45 15.92 -4.52 7.27
CA SER A 45 17.04 -3.92 8.02
C SER A 45 17.77 -2.90 7.16
N GLY A 46 17.98 -1.71 7.72
CA GLY A 46 18.60 -0.60 6.99
C GLY A 46 17.70 0.09 5.96
N LYS A 47 16.45 -0.34 5.77
CA LYS A 47 15.46 0.39 4.97
C LYS A 47 14.76 1.45 5.79
N VAL A 48 14.37 2.53 5.13
CA VAL A 48 13.65 3.67 5.72
C VAL A 48 12.30 3.82 5.03
N ALA A 49 11.24 3.80 5.81
CA ALA A 49 9.88 3.88 5.32
C ALA A 49 9.15 5.13 5.82
N ILE A 50 8.33 5.73 4.96
CA ILE A 50 7.31 6.71 5.34
C ILE A 50 5.94 6.04 5.24
N VAL A 51 5.13 6.14 6.30
CA VAL A 51 3.74 5.66 6.31
C VAL A 51 2.80 6.83 6.61
N THR A 52 2.01 7.23 5.61
CA THR A 52 1.00 8.28 5.82
C THR A 52 -0.23 7.72 6.55
N GLY A 53 -0.77 8.49 7.50
CA GLY A 53 -1.85 7.97 8.35
C GLY A 53 -1.41 6.79 9.21
N GLY A 54 -0.14 6.79 9.66
CA GLY A 54 0.52 5.67 10.33
C GLY A 54 0.25 5.54 11.83
N SER A 55 -0.53 6.46 12.43
CA SER A 55 -0.70 6.52 13.88
C SER A 55 -1.75 5.55 14.43
N ARG A 56 -2.63 5.01 13.61
CA ARG A 56 -3.73 4.12 14.03
C ARG A 56 -4.23 3.21 12.91
N GLY A 57 -5.07 2.23 13.27
CA GLY A 57 -5.71 1.31 12.33
C GLY A 57 -4.70 0.59 11.42
N LEU A 58 -5.01 0.52 10.12
CA LEU A 58 -4.15 -0.15 9.14
C LEU A 58 -2.74 0.45 9.11
N GLY A 59 -2.62 1.79 9.15
CA GLY A 59 -1.33 2.45 9.14
C GLY A 59 -0.42 2.02 10.29
N LEU A 60 -0.96 1.91 11.51
CA LEU A 60 -0.20 1.45 12.67
C LEU A 60 0.22 -0.03 12.56
N CYS A 61 -0.65 -0.88 12.02
CA CYS A 61 -0.30 -2.27 11.73
C CYS A 61 0.84 -2.37 10.71
N ILE A 62 0.82 -1.53 9.66
CA ILE A 62 1.91 -1.44 8.68
C ILE A 62 3.22 -1.02 9.34
N VAL A 63 3.20 0.04 10.17
CA VAL A 63 4.36 0.48 10.95
C VAL A 63 4.91 -0.67 11.81
N SER A 64 4.03 -1.42 12.49
CA SER A 64 4.43 -2.57 13.30
C SER A 64 5.17 -3.63 12.47
N ARG A 65 4.61 -4.04 11.33
CA ARG A 65 5.23 -5.07 10.48
C ARG A 65 6.57 -4.61 9.90
N PHE A 66 6.69 -3.35 9.52
CA PHE A 66 7.95 -2.80 9.03
C PHE A 66 9.01 -2.74 10.13
N CYS A 67 8.63 -2.34 11.35
CA CYS A 67 9.52 -2.35 12.50
C CYS A 67 9.95 -3.78 12.90
N GLU A 68 9.05 -4.76 12.84
CA GLU A 68 9.39 -6.18 13.09
C GLU A 68 10.45 -6.67 12.12
N ALA A 69 10.33 -6.29 10.84
CA ALA A 69 11.29 -6.63 9.78
C ALA A 69 12.57 -5.77 9.78
N GLY A 70 12.76 -4.88 10.75
CA GLY A 70 14.00 -4.12 10.94
C GLY A 70 14.05 -2.75 10.29
N ALA A 71 12.98 -2.26 9.66
CA ALA A 71 12.94 -0.93 9.08
C ALA A 71 12.96 0.19 10.13
N SER A 72 13.53 1.33 9.74
CA SER A 72 13.27 2.62 10.38
C SER A 72 12.03 3.25 9.75
N VAL A 73 11.10 3.77 10.57
CA VAL A 73 9.80 4.24 10.06
C VAL A 73 9.52 5.67 10.50
N VAL A 74 9.06 6.51 9.57
CA VAL A 74 8.48 7.81 9.87
C VAL A 74 6.96 7.72 9.70
N ILE A 75 6.25 8.03 10.77
CA ILE A 75 4.80 8.21 10.77
C ILE A 75 4.52 9.65 10.33
N ALA A 76 3.86 9.83 9.18
CA ALA A 76 3.36 11.12 8.71
C ALA A 76 1.84 11.17 8.94
N ASP A 77 1.38 11.89 9.96
CA ASP A 77 -0.03 11.88 10.40
C ASP A 77 -0.44 13.26 10.94
N ILE A 78 -1.74 13.55 10.94
CA ILE A 78 -2.30 14.74 11.58
C ILE A 78 -2.63 14.51 13.06
N ALA A 79 -2.78 13.27 13.49
CA ALA A 79 -3.24 12.88 14.82
C ALA A 79 -2.05 12.77 15.80
N VAL A 80 -1.60 13.92 16.31
CA VAL A 80 -0.38 14.06 17.11
C VAL A 80 -0.36 13.12 18.30
N GLU A 81 -1.38 13.11 19.14
CA GLU A 81 -1.44 12.31 20.37
C GLU A 81 -1.29 10.80 20.08
N PHE A 82 -1.96 10.30 19.04
CA PHE A 82 -1.86 8.89 18.66
C PHE A 82 -0.47 8.55 18.08
N ALA A 83 0.11 9.49 17.34
CA ALA A 83 1.42 9.28 16.74
C ALA A 83 2.54 9.29 17.79
N GLU A 84 2.49 10.20 18.74
CA GLU A 84 3.43 10.24 19.87
C GLU A 84 3.33 8.99 20.73
N ALA A 85 2.13 8.54 21.07
CA ALA A 85 1.92 7.28 21.79
C ALA A 85 2.46 6.06 21.01
N ALA A 86 2.33 6.06 19.68
CA ALA A 86 2.91 5.01 18.84
C ALA A 86 4.44 5.05 18.87
N VAL A 87 5.06 6.24 18.74
CA VAL A 87 6.52 6.41 18.83
C VAL A 87 7.03 5.90 20.18
N ASP A 88 6.39 6.28 21.28
CA ASP A 88 6.76 5.84 22.63
C ASP A 88 6.68 4.31 22.75
N TYR A 89 5.58 3.71 22.30
CA TYR A 89 5.41 2.26 22.30
C TYR A 89 6.51 1.53 21.54
N PHE A 90 6.86 1.98 20.33
CA PHE A 90 7.91 1.35 19.54
C PHE A 90 9.31 1.60 20.12
N SER A 91 9.53 2.76 20.73
CA SER A 91 10.80 3.10 21.41
C SER A 91 11.08 2.17 22.58
N THR A 92 10.07 1.82 23.39
CA THR A 92 10.24 0.83 24.49
C THR A 92 10.65 -0.56 23.99
N LYS A 93 10.42 -0.85 22.70
CA LYS A 93 10.80 -2.11 22.02
C LYS A 93 12.10 -1.99 21.23
N GLY A 94 12.82 -0.90 21.37
CA GLY A 94 14.09 -0.64 20.66
C GLY A 94 13.92 -0.45 19.16
N LYS A 95 12.69 -0.12 18.68
CA LYS A 95 12.41 0.13 17.26
C LYS A 95 12.65 1.59 16.91
N LYS A 96 13.11 1.85 15.68
CA LYS A 96 13.41 3.19 15.18
C LYS A 96 12.17 3.78 14.51
N VAL A 97 11.33 4.43 15.28
CA VAL A 97 10.14 5.13 14.79
C VAL A 97 10.22 6.61 15.14
N LYS A 98 9.89 7.46 14.19
CA LYS A 98 9.77 8.91 14.35
C LYS A 98 8.41 9.36 13.85
N PHE A 99 7.99 10.53 14.28
CA PHE A 99 6.74 11.15 13.87
C PHE A 99 6.98 12.56 13.35
N ILE A 100 6.24 12.92 12.32
CA ILE A 100 6.11 14.30 11.85
C ILE A 100 4.64 14.60 11.56
N LYS A 101 4.14 15.71 12.14
CA LYS A 101 2.79 16.18 11.84
C LYS A 101 2.68 16.57 10.37
N THR A 102 1.82 15.86 9.64
CA THR A 102 1.66 16.02 8.19
C THR A 102 0.21 15.93 7.78
N ASP A 103 -0.32 17.03 7.27
CA ASP A 103 -1.58 17.04 6.52
C ASP A 103 -1.25 16.89 5.03
N VAL A 104 -1.60 15.75 4.47
CA VAL A 104 -1.28 15.39 3.07
C VAL A 104 -1.98 16.26 2.02
N ARG A 105 -2.89 17.15 2.42
CA ARG A 105 -3.51 18.14 1.54
C ARG A 105 -2.56 19.26 1.15
N PHE A 106 -1.50 19.50 1.93
CA PHE A 106 -0.57 20.61 1.78
C PHE A 106 0.80 20.13 1.30
N LEU A 107 1.18 20.57 0.10
CA LEU A 107 2.44 20.17 -0.55
C LEU A 107 3.68 20.52 0.29
N SER A 108 3.66 21.65 0.99
CA SER A 108 4.75 22.05 1.89
C SER A 108 4.95 21.09 3.06
N GLN A 109 3.86 20.56 3.62
CA GLN A 109 3.95 19.57 4.70
C GLN A 109 4.40 18.20 4.18
N ILE A 110 4.01 17.84 2.95
CA ILE A 110 4.52 16.64 2.27
C ILE A 110 6.04 16.74 2.09
N GLN A 111 6.53 17.86 1.54
CA GLN A 111 7.97 18.07 1.36
C GLN A 111 8.71 18.02 2.71
N ASN A 112 8.18 18.71 3.73
CA ASN A 112 8.77 18.69 5.07
C ASN A 112 8.85 17.26 5.64
N ALA A 113 7.89 16.38 5.34
CA ALA A 113 7.93 15.00 5.80
C ALA A 113 9.05 14.19 5.13
N VAL A 114 9.30 14.43 3.84
CA VAL A 114 10.42 13.83 3.11
C VAL A 114 11.75 14.34 3.65
N ASP A 115 11.91 15.66 3.78
CA ASP A 115 13.13 16.29 4.27
C ASP A 115 13.46 15.85 5.70
N PHE A 116 12.47 15.80 6.58
CA PHE A 116 12.60 15.27 7.94
C PHE A 116 13.06 13.82 7.95
N THR A 117 12.51 12.98 7.05
CA THR A 117 12.89 11.57 6.97
C THR A 117 14.35 11.42 6.54
N VAL A 118 14.79 12.22 5.57
CA VAL A 118 16.19 12.25 5.12
C VAL A 118 17.11 12.77 6.22
N GLN A 119 16.69 13.79 6.95
CA GLN A 119 17.44 14.32 8.09
C GLN A 119 17.64 13.27 9.20
N GLU A 120 16.60 12.52 9.56
CA GLU A 120 16.63 11.56 10.65
C GLU A 120 17.32 10.23 10.28
N PHE A 121 17.17 9.78 9.03
CA PHE A 121 17.56 8.43 8.61
C PHE A 121 18.43 8.38 7.33
N GLY A 122 18.71 9.51 6.71
CA GLY A 122 19.61 9.63 5.56
C GLY A 122 19.00 9.33 4.19
N LYS A 123 17.80 8.72 4.12
CA LYS A 123 17.19 8.29 2.86
C LYS A 123 15.71 7.96 3.01
N VAL A 124 15.04 7.66 1.87
CA VAL A 124 13.70 7.05 1.84
C VAL A 124 13.72 5.86 0.87
N ASP A 125 13.48 4.65 1.36
CA ASP A 125 13.42 3.43 0.54
C ASP A 125 11.98 2.99 0.23
N ILE A 126 11.03 3.30 1.12
CA ILE A 126 9.66 2.83 1.03
C ILE A 126 8.69 3.97 1.35
N LEU A 127 7.65 4.12 0.52
CA LEU A 127 6.49 4.96 0.80
C LEU A 127 5.23 4.10 0.86
N VAL A 128 4.44 4.27 1.91
CA VAL A 128 3.08 3.76 1.97
C VAL A 128 2.10 4.93 2.05
N ASN A 129 1.36 5.15 0.97
CA ASN A 129 0.24 6.09 0.94
C ASN A 129 -1.00 5.42 1.50
N ASN A 130 -1.21 5.56 2.81
CA ASN A 130 -2.34 4.96 3.52
C ASN A 130 -3.33 6.02 4.03
N ALA A 131 -2.94 7.27 4.19
CA ALA A 131 -3.82 8.34 4.67
C ALA A 131 -5.10 8.43 3.83
N ALA A 132 -6.25 8.39 4.50
CA ALA A 132 -7.55 8.50 3.87
C ALA A 132 -8.59 9.01 4.87
N ILE A 133 -9.59 9.67 4.35
CA ILE A 133 -10.82 9.99 5.06
C ILE A 133 -12.01 9.59 4.20
N TRP A 134 -13.10 9.25 4.85
CA TRP A 134 -14.38 9.03 4.17
C TRP A 134 -15.53 9.37 5.10
N LYS A 135 -16.60 9.85 4.51
CA LYS A 135 -17.84 10.18 5.20
C LYS A 135 -18.98 9.66 4.35
N MET A 136 -19.88 8.91 4.95
CA MET A 136 -21.07 8.44 4.25
C MET A 136 -22.06 9.59 4.08
N ASN A 137 -22.51 9.80 2.87
CA ASN A 137 -23.52 10.79 2.50
C ASN A 137 -24.47 10.19 1.47
N LYS A 138 -25.76 10.54 1.55
CA LYS A 138 -26.64 10.37 0.39
C LYS A 138 -26.18 11.31 -0.72
N PHE A 139 -26.41 10.96 -1.97
CA PHE A 139 -25.91 11.75 -3.09
C PHE A 139 -26.39 13.21 -3.06
N PHE A 140 -27.65 13.44 -2.74
CA PHE A 140 -28.22 14.78 -2.66
C PHE A 140 -27.77 15.61 -1.44
N ASP A 141 -27.15 14.96 -0.45
CA ASP A 141 -26.61 15.61 0.74
C ASP A 141 -25.08 15.82 0.64
N LEU A 142 -24.45 15.46 -0.48
CA LEU A 142 -23.04 15.63 -0.71
C LEU A 142 -22.72 17.12 -0.87
N THR A 143 -21.82 17.64 -0.06
CA THR A 143 -21.32 19.01 -0.15
C THR A 143 -19.98 19.06 -0.88
N GLU A 144 -19.67 20.19 -1.51
CA GLU A 144 -18.37 20.47 -2.12
C GLU A 144 -17.23 20.28 -1.12
N GLU A 145 -17.37 20.80 0.11
CA GLU A 145 -16.40 20.60 1.18
C GLU A 145 -16.10 19.11 1.46
N THR A 146 -17.14 18.27 1.54
CA THR A 146 -16.96 16.84 1.78
C THR A 146 -16.26 16.16 0.59
N TRP A 147 -16.63 16.56 -0.62
CA TRP A 147 -15.98 16.10 -1.85
C TRP A 147 -14.50 16.49 -1.88
N ASP A 148 -14.20 17.77 -1.76
CA ASP A 148 -12.84 18.32 -1.84
C ASP A 148 -11.93 17.71 -0.77
N ASN A 149 -12.38 17.67 0.48
CA ASN A 149 -11.62 17.06 1.56
C ASN A 149 -11.28 15.59 1.28
N THR A 150 -12.23 14.82 0.73
CA THR A 150 -12.00 13.39 0.43
C THR A 150 -11.02 13.21 -0.73
N ILE A 151 -11.16 14.00 -1.79
CA ILE A 151 -10.27 13.97 -2.96
C ILE A 151 -8.87 14.48 -2.56
N ASP A 152 -8.80 15.58 -1.83
CA ASP A 152 -7.51 16.18 -1.44
C ASP A 152 -6.69 15.25 -0.54
N VAL A 153 -7.31 14.57 0.41
CA VAL A 153 -6.60 13.59 1.24
C VAL A 153 -6.34 12.29 0.49
N GLY A 154 -7.37 11.70 -0.14
CA GLY A 154 -7.33 10.34 -0.63
C GLY A 154 -6.64 10.17 -1.98
N LEU A 155 -6.70 11.18 -2.85
CA LEU A 155 -6.13 11.12 -4.19
C LEU A 155 -4.99 12.11 -4.39
N LYS A 156 -5.25 13.41 -4.23
CA LYS A 156 -4.22 14.45 -4.42
C LYS A 156 -3.04 14.24 -3.48
N GLY A 157 -3.27 13.98 -2.19
CA GLY A 157 -2.21 13.68 -1.23
C GLY A 157 -1.37 12.48 -1.64
N THR A 158 -2.01 11.39 -2.10
CA THR A 158 -1.31 10.20 -2.63
C THR A 158 -0.41 10.55 -3.81
N VAL A 159 -0.91 11.34 -4.77
CA VAL A 159 -0.15 11.72 -5.98
C VAL A 159 1.07 12.55 -5.61
N PHE A 160 0.90 13.60 -4.81
CA PHE A 160 1.99 14.52 -4.51
C PHE A 160 2.98 13.98 -3.50
N PHE A 161 2.54 13.09 -2.58
CA PHE A 161 3.47 12.39 -1.72
C PHE A 161 4.32 11.39 -2.53
N THR A 162 3.69 10.67 -3.45
CA THR A 162 4.40 9.82 -4.42
C THR A 162 5.43 10.63 -5.21
N GLN A 163 5.06 11.82 -5.72
CA GLN A 163 5.96 12.69 -6.48
C GLN A 163 7.18 13.14 -5.65
N ALA A 164 6.95 13.62 -4.43
CA ALA A 164 8.03 14.10 -3.56
C ALA A 164 9.00 12.99 -3.19
N VAL A 165 8.48 11.81 -2.81
CA VAL A 165 9.32 10.65 -2.48
C VAL A 165 10.02 10.08 -3.72
N ALA A 166 9.36 10.02 -4.86
CA ALA A 166 9.99 9.54 -6.10
C ALA A 166 11.16 10.43 -6.52
N LYS A 167 11.05 11.76 -6.39
CA LYS A 167 12.18 12.70 -6.61
C LYS A 167 13.34 12.36 -5.69
N GLN A 168 13.08 12.19 -4.39
CA GLN A 168 14.08 11.80 -3.41
C GLN A 168 14.73 10.45 -3.74
N MET A 169 13.95 9.44 -4.15
CA MET A 169 14.47 8.13 -4.56
C MET A 169 15.36 8.22 -5.82
N VAL A 170 15.04 9.10 -6.76
CA VAL A 170 15.88 9.37 -7.94
C VAL A 170 17.20 10.04 -7.53
N GLU A 171 17.15 11.05 -6.67
CA GLU A 171 18.35 11.75 -6.18
C GLU A 171 19.30 10.82 -5.40
N GLN A 172 18.77 9.86 -4.65
CA GLN A 172 19.57 8.83 -3.95
C GLN A 172 20.16 7.78 -4.90
N GLY A 173 19.60 7.59 -6.09
CA GLY A 173 20.07 6.63 -7.09
C GLY A 173 19.89 5.16 -6.74
N GLN A 174 19.08 4.81 -5.75
CA GLN A 174 18.88 3.43 -5.28
C GLN A 174 17.51 2.84 -5.61
N GLY A 175 16.65 3.62 -6.30
CA GLY A 175 15.26 3.24 -6.53
C GLY A 175 14.45 3.17 -5.22
N GLY A 176 13.38 2.38 -5.21
CA GLY A 176 12.54 2.22 -4.02
C GLY A 176 11.22 1.50 -4.26
N LYS A 177 10.40 1.42 -3.22
CA LYS A 177 9.08 0.80 -3.23
C LYS A 177 8.00 1.80 -2.83
N ILE A 178 6.93 1.88 -3.62
CA ILE A 178 5.74 2.68 -3.30
C ILE A 178 4.53 1.75 -3.25
N VAL A 179 3.82 1.77 -2.14
CA VAL A 179 2.57 1.01 -1.97
C VAL A 179 1.43 1.99 -1.72
N ASN A 180 0.47 2.03 -2.64
CA ASN A 180 -0.72 2.85 -2.50
C ASN A 180 -1.87 2.02 -1.93
N VAL A 181 -2.50 2.50 -0.88
CA VAL A 181 -3.68 1.85 -0.28
C VAL A 181 -4.94 2.46 -0.90
N ALA A 182 -5.53 1.74 -1.86
CA ALA A 182 -6.83 2.08 -2.42
C ALA A 182 -7.98 1.46 -1.60
N SER A 183 -8.92 0.81 -2.24
CA SER A 183 -10.04 0.06 -1.65
C SER A 183 -10.71 -0.77 -2.73
N VAL A 184 -11.38 -1.86 -2.37
CA VAL A 184 -12.29 -2.57 -3.29
C VAL A 184 -13.42 -1.67 -3.80
N ALA A 185 -13.77 -0.61 -3.05
CA ALA A 185 -14.69 0.43 -3.49
C ALA A 185 -14.23 1.13 -4.79
N GLY A 186 -12.92 1.14 -5.08
CA GLY A 186 -12.37 1.69 -6.33
C GLY A 186 -12.52 0.78 -7.55
N LEU A 187 -12.91 -0.47 -7.40
CA LEU A 187 -13.11 -1.43 -8.50
C LEU A 187 -14.56 -1.85 -8.70
N SER A 188 -15.35 -1.90 -7.64
CA SER A 188 -16.71 -2.35 -7.71
C SER A 188 -17.65 -1.42 -6.95
N MET A 189 -18.81 -1.22 -7.49
CA MET A 189 -19.82 -0.33 -6.94
C MET A 189 -20.59 -0.94 -5.77
N GLU A 190 -20.45 -2.23 -5.50
CA GLU A 190 -21.26 -2.95 -4.51
C GLU A 190 -20.86 -2.67 -3.06
N SER A 191 -19.60 -2.27 -2.82
CA SER A 191 -19.08 -2.13 -1.45
C SER A 191 -19.50 -0.86 -0.72
N SER A 192 -20.08 0.13 -1.40
CA SER A 192 -20.31 1.46 -0.83
C SER A 192 -21.80 1.77 -0.52
N TYR A 193 -22.70 0.84 -0.77
CA TYR A 193 -24.16 1.07 -0.60
C TYR A 193 -24.65 2.38 -1.25
N GLY A 194 -23.92 2.90 -2.25
CA GLY A 194 -24.24 4.18 -2.89
C GLY A 194 -24.01 5.42 -2.00
N LEU A 195 -23.32 5.28 -0.87
CA LEU A 195 -23.16 6.36 0.12
C LEU A 195 -21.75 6.97 0.16
N LEU A 196 -20.83 6.54 -0.72
CA LEU A 196 -19.40 6.90 -0.68
C LEU A 196 -18.87 7.39 -2.04
N ILE A 197 -19.67 8.11 -2.82
CA ILE A 197 -19.32 8.50 -4.20
C ILE A 197 -17.96 9.21 -4.28
N GLN A 198 -17.66 10.15 -3.37
CA GLN A 198 -16.40 10.87 -3.32
C GLN A 198 -15.22 9.95 -2.98
N TYR A 199 -15.44 8.99 -2.09
CA TYR A 199 -14.42 8.01 -1.71
C TYR A 199 -14.16 7.01 -2.85
N VAL A 200 -15.21 6.53 -3.51
CA VAL A 200 -15.11 5.70 -4.72
C VAL A 200 -14.29 6.41 -5.78
N ALA A 201 -14.60 7.69 -6.06
CA ALA A 201 -13.86 8.49 -7.03
C ALA A 201 -12.37 8.61 -6.65
N ALA A 202 -12.05 8.92 -5.38
CA ALA A 202 -10.69 9.01 -4.90
C ALA A 202 -9.95 7.67 -5.05
N LYS A 203 -10.55 6.56 -4.61
CA LYS A 203 -9.89 5.25 -4.61
C LYS A 203 -9.77 4.62 -6.00
N SER A 204 -10.73 4.88 -6.91
CA SER A 204 -10.58 4.55 -8.33
C SER A 204 -9.45 5.35 -8.97
N GLY A 205 -9.34 6.64 -8.63
CA GLY A 205 -8.23 7.49 -9.07
C GLY A 205 -6.88 6.97 -8.61
N VAL A 206 -6.76 6.50 -7.36
CA VAL A 206 -5.52 5.90 -6.83
C VAL A 206 -5.09 4.66 -7.62
N VAL A 207 -6.04 3.79 -8.01
CA VAL A 207 -5.74 2.63 -8.87
C VAL A 207 -5.19 3.10 -10.23
N GLY A 208 -5.89 4.01 -10.90
CA GLY A 208 -5.48 4.52 -12.22
C GLY A 208 -4.11 5.22 -12.17
N VAL A 209 -3.87 6.05 -11.16
CA VAL A 209 -2.59 6.73 -10.95
C VAL A 209 -1.46 5.72 -10.70
N SER A 210 -1.68 4.70 -9.88
CA SER A 210 -0.67 3.67 -9.59
C SER A 210 -0.24 2.93 -10.87
N GLN A 211 -1.19 2.56 -11.72
CA GLN A 211 -0.92 1.90 -13.01
C GLN A 211 -0.22 2.82 -14.00
N SER A 212 -0.61 4.09 -14.06
CA SER A 212 0.01 5.08 -14.94
C SER A 212 1.47 5.34 -14.55
N LEU A 213 1.72 5.64 -13.27
CA LEU A 213 3.06 5.92 -12.74
C LEU A 213 4.00 4.71 -12.80
N ALA A 214 3.46 3.48 -12.78
CA ALA A 214 4.26 2.29 -12.88
C ALA A 214 5.13 2.27 -14.15
N ARG A 215 4.62 2.74 -15.28
CA ARG A 215 5.36 2.82 -16.54
C ARG A 215 6.47 3.88 -16.49
N GLU A 216 6.19 5.00 -15.87
CA GLU A 216 7.12 6.13 -15.79
C GLU A 216 8.24 5.87 -14.77
N LEU A 217 7.90 5.26 -13.63
CA LEU A 217 8.84 5.07 -12.52
C LEU A 217 9.72 3.81 -12.65
N LYS A 218 9.31 2.82 -13.45
CA LYS A 218 10.07 1.58 -13.64
C LYS A 218 11.51 1.80 -14.15
N PRO A 219 11.76 2.64 -15.17
CA PRO A 219 13.13 2.90 -15.63
C PRO A 219 14.01 3.57 -14.58
N LEU A 220 13.41 4.19 -13.55
CA LEU A 220 14.10 4.85 -12.44
C LEU A 220 14.36 3.90 -11.26
N GLY A 221 14.08 2.60 -11.42
CA GLY A 221 14.23 1.60 -10.36
C GLY A 221 13.17 1.70 -9.24
N ILE A 222 12.12 2.50 -9.42
CA ILE A 222 11.06 2.69 -8.44
C ILE A 222 9.89 1.76 -8.76
N ASN A 223 9.60 0.85 -7.84
CA ASN A 223 8.51 -0.12 -7.95
C ASN A 223 7.26 0.46 -7.26
N ILE A 224 6.14 0.54 -7.98
CA ILE A 224 4.86 1.03 -7.44
C ILE A 224 3.76 0.00 -7.64
N ASN A 225 3.02 -0.30 -6.57
CA ASN A 225 1.89 -1.21 -6.57
C ASN A 225 0.74 -0.66 -5.71
N CYS A 226 -0.44 -1.23 -5.91
CA CYS A 226 -1.65 -0.82 -5.22
C CYS A 226 -2.28 -2.01 -4.48
N VAL A 227 -2.68 -1.82 -3.22
CA VAL A 227 -3.49 -2.78 -2.47
C VAL A 227 -4.92 -2.26 -2.33
N LEU A 228 -5.89 -3.15 -2.45
CA LEU A 228 -7.31 -2.87 -2.34
C LEU A 228 -7.91 -3.66 -1.16
N PRO A 229 -7.94 -3.06 0.02
CA PRO A 229 -8.59 -3.66 1.17
C PRO A 229 -10.10 -3.77 1.00
N GLY A 230 -10.68 -4.82 1.60
CA GLY A 230 -12.10 -4.91 1.92
C GLY A 230 -12.47 -4.20 3.21
N GLY A 231 -13.58 -4.62 3.83
CA GLY A 231 -14.00 -4.13 5.13
C GLY A 231 -13.01 -4.50 6.24
N MET A 232 -12.67 -3.53 7.10
CA MET A 232 -11.77 -3.72 8.24
C MET A 232 -12.36 -3.16 9.51
N VAL A 233 -12.09 -3.81 10.65
CA VAL A 233 -12.39 -3.26 11.98
C VAL A 233 -11.34 -2.18 12.29
N SER A 234 -11.69 -0.92 12.07
CA SER A 234 -10.78 0.19 12.32
C SER A 234 -11.50 1.38 12.97
N PRO A 235 -10.79 2.26 13.69
CA PRO A 235 -11.39 3.48 14.23
C PRO A 235 -12.06 4.35 13.15
N GLY A 236 -11.51 4.40 11.95
CA GLY A 236 -12.09 5.11 10.82
C GLY A 236 -13.44 4.54 10.39
N ALA A 237 -13.57 3.21 10.35
CA ALA A 237 -14.83 2.54 9.99
C ALA A 237 -15.96 2.84 10.99
N ILE A 238 -15.63 2.94 12.28
CA ILE A 238 -16.60 3.25 13.34
C ILE A 238 -17.18 4.68 13.16
N HIS A 239 -16.37 5.62 12.69
CA HIS A 239 -16.77 7.03 12.54
C HIS A 239 -17.36 7.37 11.16
N SER A 240 -17.31 6.45 10.20
CA SER A 240 -17.76 6.70 8.82
C SER A 240 -19.27 6.83 8.67
N ALA A 241 -20.05 6.20 9.56
CA ALA A 241 -21.51 6.24 9.57
C ALA A 241 -22.02 7.10 10.73
N PRO A 242 -22.10 8.43 10.57
CA PRO A 242 -22.35 9.36 11.67
C PRO A 242 -23.81 9.35 12.18
N THR A 243 -24.78 8.87 11.38
CA THR A 243 -26.19 8.87 11.79
C THR A 243 -26.70 7.45 12.07
N PRO A 244 -27.74 7.31 12.94
CA PRO A 244 -28.37 6.02 13.20
C PRO A 244 -28.94 5.35 11.93
N GLU A 245 -29.46 6.14 10.98
CA GLU A 245 -30.01 5.66 9.70
C GLU A 245 -28.90 5.05 8.84
N LEU A 246 -27.76 5.72 8.73
CA LEU A 246 -26.60 5.23 7.98
C LEU A 246 -26.04 3.95 8.61
N ARG A 247 -25.99 3.88 9.96
CA ARG A 247 -25.58 2.66 10.68
C ARG A 247 -26.54 1.48 10.44
N LYS A 248 -27.84 1.73 10.34
CA LYS A 248 -28.82 0.70 9.99
C LYS A 248 -28.57 0.14 8.59
N ILE A 249 -28.27 0.99 7.62
CA ILE A 249 -27.96 0.55 6.25
C ILE A 249 -26.71 -0.34 6.24
N THR A 250 -25.65 0.05 6.91
CA THR A 250 -24.39 -0.73 6.97
C THR A 250 -24.58 -2.05 7.75
N ASN A 251 -25.40 -2.06 8.80
CA ASN A 251 -25.65 -3.26 9.60
C ASN A 251 -26.65 -4.23 8.96
N ALA A 252 -27.45 -3.79 7.97
CA ALA A 252 -28.40 -4.65 7.26
C ALA A 252 -27.71 -5.64 6.29
N HIS A 253 -26.41 -5.52 6.07
CA HIS A 253 -25.62 -6.40 5.20
C HIS A 253 -24.52 -7.12 5.98
N PRO A 254 -24.87 -8.08 6.85
CA PRO A 254 -23.93 -8.74 7.77
C PRO A 254 -22.94 -9.70 7.10
N THR A 255 -23.06 -9.92 5.79
CA THR A 255 -22.33 -10.98 5.08
C THR A 255 -21.01 -10.51 4.45
N VAL A 256 -20.66 -9.22 4.54
CA VAL A 256 -19.36 -8.75 4.05
C VAL A 256 -18.30 -9.13 5.07
N PRO A 257 -17.30 -9.97 4.71
CA PRO A 257 -16.19 -10.27 5.60
C PRO A 257 -15.50 -9.01 6.07
N VAL A 258 -15.34 -8.89 7.38
CA VAL A 258 -14.58 -7.81 8.00
C VAL A 258 -13.33 -8.43 8.61
N THR A 259 -12.15 -7.91 8.24
CA THR A 259 -10.88 -8.47 8.70
C THR A 259 -10.20 -7.58 9.74
N ASP A 260 -9.20 -8.15 10.42
CA ASP A 260 -8.23 -7.38 11.20
C ASP A 260 -7.38 -6.53 10.23
N PRO A 261 -7.12 -5.27 10.53
CA PRO A 261 -6.20 -4.44 9.73
C PRO A 261 -4.83 -5.08 9.51
N ASP A 262 -4.37 -5.93 10.42
CA ASP A 262 -3.09 -6.64 10.30
C ASP A 262 -3.06 -7.62 9.12
N ASP A 263 -4.17 -8.24 8.74
CA ASP A 263 -4.23 -9.11 7.56
C ASP A 263 -3.88 -8.34 6.28
N VAL A 264 -4.37 -7.10 6.17
CA VAL A 264 -4.05 -6.20 5.05
C VAL A 264 -2.62 -5.65 5.19
N ALA A 265 -2.16 -5.35 6.41
CA ALA A 265 -0.80 -4.86 6.64
C ALA A 265 0.26 -5.87 6.17
N ARG A 266 -0.01 -7.17 6.30
CA ARG A 266 0.87 -8.23 5.76
C ARG A 266 0.95 -8.20 4.23
N VAL A 267 -0.14 -7.86 3.53
CA VAL A 267 -0.13 -7.70 2.08
C VAL A 267 0.65 -6.45 1.68
N VAL A 268 0.48 -5.33 2.40
CA VAL A 268 1.28 -4.13 2.19
C VAL A 268 2.77 -4.41 2.42
N PHE A 269 3.11 -5.14 3.47
CA PHE A 269 4.46 -5.58 3.76
C PHE A 269 5.06 -6.40 2.61
N MET A 270 4.34 -7.40 2.11
CA MET A 270 4.75 -8.18 0.95
C MET A 270 5.07 -7.27 -0.26
N LEU A 271 4.23 -6.28 -0.53
CA LEU A 271 4.43 -5.34 -1.64
C LEU A 271 5.61 -4.38 -1.43
N ALA A 272 6.04 -4.17 -0.19
CA ALA A 272 7.19 -3.33 0.17
C ALA A 272 8.53 -4.10 0.22
N THR A 273 8.50 -5.44 0.17
CA THR A 273 9.69 -6.31 0.20
C THR A 273 10.14 -6.75 -1.19
N GLU A 274 11.21 -7.53 -1.25
CA GLU A 274 11.72 -8.11 -2.52
C GLU A 274 10.76 -9.10 -3.18
N ILE A 275 9.79 -9.65 -2.46
CA ILE A 275 8.74 -10.52 -3.03
C ILE A 275 8.07 -9.83 -4.22
N SER A 276 7.87 -8.53 -4.16
CA SER A 276 7.20 -7.76 -5.19
C SER A 276 8.11 -7.26 -6.32
N ASN A 277 9.37 -7.67 -6.39
CA ASN A 277 10.32 -7.13 -7.38
C ASN A 277 9.84 -7.30 -8.84
N TYR A 278 9.07 -8.35 -9.11
CA TYR A 278 8.48 -8.58 -10.44
C TYR A 278 7.03 -8.06 -10.57
N MET A 279 6.48 -7.46 -9.50
CA MET A 279 5.16 -6.84 -9.51
C MET A 279 5.32 -5.33 -9.72
N HIS A 280 4.75 -4.79 -10.80
CA HIS A 280 4.87 -3.38 -11.12
C HIS A 280 3.57 -2.86 -11.73
N GLY A 281 2.92 -1.91 -11.07
CA GLY A 281 1.56 -1.48 -11.38
C GLY A 281 0.50 -2.52 -11.03
N ALA A 282 0.83 -3.49 -10.19
CA ALA A 282 -0.11 -4.50 -9.75
C ALA A 282 -1.19 -3.90 -8.85
N THR A 283 -2.41 -4.42 -9.02
CA THR A 283 -3.57 -4.12 -8.18
C THR A 283 -3.93 -5.38 -7.41
N VAL A 284 -3.58 -5.43 -6.12
CA VAL A 284 -3.75 -6.61 -5.27
C VAL A 284 -4.96 -6.44 -4.38
N VAL A 285 -5.95 -7.30 -4.54
CA VAL A 285 -7.17 -7.31 -3.72
C VAL A 285 -6.95 -8.10 -2.45
N ALA A 286 -7.29 -7.51 -1.31
CA ALA A 286 -7.18 -8.09 0.03
C ALA A 286 -8.50 -7.87 0.79
N ASP A 287 -9.55 -8.59 0.40
CA ASP A 287 -10.94 -8.37 0.83
C ASP A 287 -11.63 -9.62 1.42
N GLY A 288 -10.89 -10.71 1.63
CA GLY A 288 -11.48 -11.97 2.12
C GLY A 288 -12.50 -12.58 1.16
N GLY A 289 -12.49 -12.19 -0.13
CA GLY A 289 -13.44 -12.62 -1.13
C GLY A 289 -14.78 -11.87 -1.11
N ALA A 290 -14.89 -10.78 -0.36
CA ALA A 290 -16.14 -10.02 -0.17
C ALA A 290 -16.79 -9.61 -1.50
N ARG A 291 -15.99 -9.14 -2.46
CA ARG A 291 -16.49 -8.72 -3.79
C ARG A 291 -16.99 -9.86 -4.68
N LEU A 292 -16.65 -11.11 -4.34
CA LEU A 292 -17.08 -12.30 -5.09
C LEU A 292 -18.33 -12.94 -4.49
N MET A 293 -18.78 -12.48 -3.33
CA MET A 293 -19.99 -12.97 -2.70
C MET A 293 -21.19 -12.42 -3.46
N ILE A 294 -21.89 -13.30 -4.14
CA ILE A 294 -23.18 -12.98 -4.77
C ILE A 294 -24.18 -12.77 -3.65
N GLN A 295 -24.69 -11.54 -3.54
CA GLN A 295 -25.85 -11.30 -2.67
C GLN A 295 -27.02 -12.12 -3.19
N LYS A 296 -27.54 -13.01 -2.34
CA LYS A 296 -28.78 -13.73 -2.59
C LYS A 296 -29.96 -12.86 -2.19
#